data_1a3b168b65dbcd8d6f84311cc08be476
#
_entry.id   1a3b168b65dbcd8d6f84311cc08be476
#
_cell.length_a   1.000
_cell.length_b   1.000
_cell.length_c   1.000
_cell.angle_alpha   90.00
_cell.angle_beta   90.00
_cell.angle_gamma   90.00
#
_symmetry.space_group_name_H-M   'P 1'
#
loop_
_entity.id
_entity.type
_entity.pdbx_description
1 polymer ?
#
loop_
_entity_poly.entity_id
_entity_poly.type
_entity_poly.pdbx_seq_one_letter_code
_entity_poly.pdbx_strand_id
1 'polypeptide(L)'
;METIPYDKRTGKIWFNAKLTDWKDAKVHLLNHGLHYASCVFEGERVYDGEIFKLEEHTERLFYSAKRMGMEMPYNQDEINKACKEIILTQKVRDGYVRPVVWRGSEMMAISAQKNKIHVAVAAWEWGSYFDPKLKLKGIKLNISSWRRPAPNSVPWDTKAAGLYMICTLSKHEAESKGYTDSLMLDHDGNVAEATGANIFFKDSNGTLHTPIPDSFLDGITRRCIIDIAKSSGIKVIERKIKPEEMSNFEGCFLTGTAAEVTPVSQIDNFSFNVCEVIKQLSKSYHNLVRKKVAA
;
A
#
# COMPACT_ATOMS: atom_id res chain seq x y z
N MET A 1 9.84 -16.42 -13.59
CA MET A 1 11.12 -15.65 -13.70
C MET A 1 11.67 -15.51 -12.29
N GLU A 2 12.91 -15.90 -12.06
CA GLU A 2 13.59 -15.57 -10.81
C GLU A 2 13.66 -14.04 -10.67
N THR A 3 13.16 -13.52 -9.56
CA THR A 3 13.21 -12.09 -9.30
C THR A 3 14.63 -11.73 -8.87
N ILE A 4 15.27 -10.81 -9.60
CA ILE A 4 16.58 -10.28 -9.19
C ILE A 4 16.46 -9.71 -7.77
N PRO A 5 17.26 -10.17 -6.78
CA PRO A 5 17.26 -9.61 -5.44
C PRO A 5 17.47 -8.10 -5.47
N TYR A 6 16.79 -7.36 -4.58
CA TYR A 6 16.82 -5.90 -4.63
C TYR A 6 18.22 -5.33 -4.41
N ASP A 7 19.06 -5.97 -3.62
CA ASP A 7 20.48 -5.58 -3.39
C ASP A 7 21.41 -5.87 -4.59
N LYS A 8 20.95 -6.67 -5.56
CA LYS A 8 21.69 -7.03 -6.79
C LYS A 8 21.24 -6.22 -8.01
N ARG A 9 20.27 -5.35 -7.87
CA ARG A 9 19.82 -4.47 -8.95
C ARG A 9 20.88 -3.40 -9.25
N THR A 10 20.77 -2.79 -10.41
CA THR A 10 21.71 -1.77 -10.91
C THR A 10 20.99 -0.46 -11.22
N GLY A 11 21.77 0.58 -11.51
CA GLY A 11 21.28 1.92 -11.82
C GLY A 11 21.44 2.88 -10.65
N LYS A 12 20.49 3.78 -10.46
CA LYS A 12 20.56 4.84 -9.47
C LYS A 12 19.39 4.79 -8.47
N ILE A 13 19.63 5.34 -7.30
CA ILE A 13 18.63 5.70 -6.29
C ILE A 13 18.82 7.19 -6.01
N TRP A 14 17.75 7.97 -5.98
CA TRP A 14 17.81 9.33 -5.46
C TRP A 14 17.95 9.25 -3.94
N PHE A 15 19.05 9.73 -3.39
CA PHE A 15 19.39 9.59 -1.98
C PHE A 15 19.93 10.92 -1.45
N ASN A 16 19.17 11.59 -0.58
CA ASN A 16 19.52 12.90 -0.01
C ASN A 16 19.97 13.92 -1.09
N ALA A 17 19.11 14.17 -2.07
CA ALA A 17 19.33 15.07 -3.21
C ALA A 17 20.46 14.69 -4.17
N LYS A 18 20.89 13.42 -4.18
CA LYS A 18 21.92 12.93 -5.10
C LYS A 18 21.49 11.63 -5.77
N LEU A 19 21.78 11.49 -7.05
CA LEU A 19 21.70 10.21 -7.76
C LEU A 19 22.89 9.32 -7.37
N THR A 20 22.64 8.42 -6.43
CA THR A 20 23.64 7.48 -5.90
C THR A 20 23.56 6.15 -6.64
N ASP A 21 24.67 5.48 -6.88
CA ASP A 21 24.67 4.14 -7.47
C ASP A 21 23.89 3.18 -6.57
N TRP A 22 23.09 2.29 -7.18
CA TRP A 22 22.23 1.36 -6.45
C TRP A 22 22.98 0.59 -5.36
N LYS A 23 24.15 0.07 -5.69
CA LYS A 23 25.03 -0.69 -4.77
C LYS A 23 25.55 0.12 -3.58
N ASP A 24 25.59 1.46 -3.71
CA ASP A 24 26.18 2.38 -2.73
C ASP A 24 25.11 3.10 -1.88
N ALA A 25 23.82 2.93 -2.21
CA ALA A 25 22.69 3.43 -1.42
C ALA A 25 22.51 2.57 -0.15
N LYS A 26 23.37 2.79 0.84
CA LYS A 26 23.47 2.03 2.09
C LYS A 26 23.22 2.93 3.30
N VAL A 27 22.76 2.34 4.38
CA VAL A 27 22.59 2.99 5.68
C VAL A 27 23.50 2.32 6.72
N HIS A 28 23.90 3.07 7.74
CA HIS A 28 24.67 2.51 8.84
C HIS A 28 23.84 1.50 9.63
N LEU A 29 24.47 0.42 10.13
CA LEU A 29 23.79 -0.61 10.93
C LEU A 29 23.04 -0.03 12.13
N LEU A 30 23.66 0.93 12.84
CA LEU A 30 23.05 1.62 13.98
C LEU A 30 22.12 2.76 13.52
N ASN A 31 21.32 2.52 12.51
CA ASN A 31 20.33 3.47 12.03
C ASN A 31 19.07 3.39 12.90
N HIS A 32 18.60 4.52 13.41
CA HIS A 32 17.43 4.57 14.29
C HIS A 32 16.16 4.06 13.62
N GLY A 33 16.02 4.31 12.31
CA GLY A 33 14.90 3.76 11.52
C GLY A 33 14.86 2.24 11.54
N LEU A 34 16.03 1.57 11.52
CA LEU A 34 16.13 0.11 11.56
C LEU A 34 15.80 -0.46 12.95
N HIS A 35 16.26 0.18 14.03
CA HIS A 35 16.11 -0.36 15.39
C HIS A 35 14.79 0.01 16.07
N TYR A 36 14.28 1.22 15.81
CA TYR A 36 13.07 1.77 16.47
C TYR A 36 11.94 2.08 15.49
N ALA A 37 12.03 1.59 14.25
CA ALA A 37 11.04 1.78 13.21
C ALA A 37 10.69 3.27 12.94
N SER A 38 11.61 4.20 13.24
CA SER A 38 11.46 5.62 12.90
C SER A 38 11.62 5.85 11.40
N CYS A 39 10.67 5.31 10.64
CA CYS A 39 10.67 5.28 9.19
C CYS A 39 9.22 5.33 8.68
N VAL A 40 9.00 6.13 7.64
CA VAL A 40 7.76 6.13 6.85
C VAL A 40 8.10 5.94 5.38
N PHE A 41 7.16 5.42 4.61
CA PHE A 41 7.39 5.18 3.19
C PHE A 41 6.13 5.36 2.37
N GLU A 42 6.30 5.51 1.06
CA GLU A 42 5.23 5.41 0.09
C GLU A 42 5.47 4.29 -0.90
N GLY A 43 4.44 3.97 -1.62
CA GLY A 43 4.49 3.02 -2.72
C GLY A 43 3.57 3.50 -3.82
N GLU A 44 4.15 3.78 -4.97
CA GLU A 44 3.49 4.42 -6.10
C GLU A 44 3.64 3.54 -7.34
N ARG A 45 2.59 3.46 -8.15
CA ARG A 45 2.66 2.74 -9.42
C ARG A 45 2.97 3.70 -10.55
N VAL A 46 3.86 3.22 -11.43
CA VAL A 46 4.14 3.85 -12.73
C VAL A 46 3.35 3.09 -13.79
N TYR A 47 2.60 3.82 -14.61
CA TYR A 47 1.89 3.30 -15.77
C TYR A 47 2.27 4.13 -17.00
N ASP A 48 2.77 3.50 -18.03
CA ASP A 48 3.19 4.15 -19.28
C ASP A 48 4.21 5.29 -19.09
N GLY A 49 4.99 5.26 -18.02
CA GLY A 49 6.00 6.26 -17.68
C GLY A 49 5.48 7.40 -16.80
N GLU A 50 4.22 7.35 -16.35
CA GLU A 50 3.61 8.34 -15.45
C GLU A 50 3.31 7.73 -14.09
N ILE A 51 3.59 8.47 -13.01
CA ILE A 51 3.27 8.05 -11.64
C ILE A 51 1.82 8.42 -11.34
N PHE A 52 1.00 7.41 -11.06
CA PHE A 52 -0.41 7.63 -10.75
C PHE A 52 -0.57 8.23 -9.36
N LYS A 53 -1.27 9.37 -9.26
CA LYS A 53 -1.59 10.06 -8.00
C LYS A 53 -0.34 10.47 -7.19
N LEU A 54 0.71 10.92 -7.89
CA LEU A 54 1.98 11.32 -7.27
C LEU A 54 1.79 12.33 -6.13
N GLU A 55 1.02 13.38 -6.38
CA GLU A 55 0.80 14.46 -5.42
C GLU A 55 0.14 13.93 -4.13
N GLU A 56 -0.91 13.11 -4.25
CA GLU A 56 -1.60 12.52 -3.09
C GLU A 56 -0.70 11.54 -2.31
N HIS A 57 0.19 10.82 -3.00
CA HIS A 57 1.19 9.97 -2.34
C HIS A 57 2.21 10.81 -1.59
N THR A 58 2.71 11.88 -2.19
CA THR A 58 3.66 12.80 -1.55
C THR A 58 3.03 13.50 -0.34
N GLU A 59 1.80 14.01 -0.46
CA GLU A 59 1.06 14.58 0.68
C GLU A 59 0.98 13.59 1.85
N ARG A 60 0.66 12.32 1.57
CA ARG A 60 0.57 11.30 2.60
C ARG A 60 1.94 10.93 3.20
N LEU A 61 3.01 10.96 2.41
CA LEU A 61 4.38 10.79 2.91
C LEU A 61 4.71 11.89 3.94
N PHE A 62 4.42 13.14 3.62
CA PHE A 62 4.62 14.30 4.50
C PHE A 62 3.75 14.23 5.75
N TYR A 63 2.48 13.88 5.60
CA TYR A 63 1.60 13.61 6.72
C TYR A 63 2.16 12.54 7.66
N SER A 64 2.57 11.41 7.10
CA SER A 64 3.14 10.29 7.88
C SER A 64 4.42 10.70 8.60
N ALA A 65 5.33 11.43 7.93
CA ALA A 65 6.56 11.95 8.54
C ALA A 65 6.25 12.89 9.70
N LYS A 66 5.35 13.85 9.52
CA LYS A 66 4.91 14.80 10.55
C LYS A 66 4.32 14.07 11.77
N ARG A 67 3.44 13.08 11.54
CA ARG A 67 2.82 12.28 12.61
C ARG A 67 3.85 11.46 13.41
N MET A 68 4.96 11.06 12.75
CA MET A 68 6.11 10.39 13.39
C MET A 68 7.14 11.38 13.97
N GLY A 69 6.81 12.69 14.03
CA GLY A 69 7.69 13.73 14.55
C GLY A 69 8.97 13.93 13.73
N MET A 70 8.92 13.66 12.42
CA MET A 70 10.02 13.87 11.48
C MET A 70 9.75 15.12 10.66
N GLU A 71 10.67 16.08 10.72
CA GLU A 71 10.66 17.27 9.87
C GLU A 71 11.32 16.94 8.53
N MET A 72 10.57 17.09 7.45
CA MET A 72 11.05 16.79 6.10
C MET A 72 12.13 17.78 5.67
N PRO A 73 13.31 17.31 5.21
CA PRO A 73 14.40 18.19 4.76
C PRO A 73 14.20 18.77 3.35
N TYR A 74 13.11 18.38 2.67
CA TYR A 74 12.73 18.78 1.33
C TYR A 74 11.25 19.17 1.32
N ASN A 75 10.82 20.01 0.38
CA ASN A 75 9.41 20.29 0.15
C ASN A 75 8.77 19.25 -0.79
N GLN A 76 7.44 19.33 -0.94
CA GLN A 76 6.69 18.35 -1.75
C GLN A 76 7.08 18.39 -3.23
N ASP A 77 7.33 19.56 -3.80
CA ASP A 77 7.75 19.71 -5.19
C ASP A 77 9.12 19.07 -5.45
N GLU A 78 10.05 19.17 -4.48
CA GLU A 78 11.36 18.54 -4.58
C GLU A 78 11.23 17.00 -4.57
N ILE A 79 10.34 16.46 -3.72
CA ILE A 79 10.10 15.01 -3.71
C ILE A 79 9.38 14.56 -4.98
N ASN A 80 8.39 15.30 -5.46
CA ASN A 80 7.73 15.00 -6.74
C ASN A 80 8.72 15.00 -7.91
N LYS A 81 9.64 15.98 -7.94
CA LYS A 81 10.73 16.00 -8.94
C LYS A 81 11.65 14.81 -8.80
N ALA A 82 12.04 14.43 -7.57
CA ALA A 82 12.89 13.26 -7.32
C ALA A 82 12.23 11.97 -7.81
N CYS A 83 10.92 11.79 -7.58
CA CYS A 83 10.16 10.65 -8.09
C CYS A 83 10.13 10.60 -9.63
N LYS A 84 9.89 11.75 -10.28
CA LYS A 84 9.94 11.85 -11.75
C LYS A 84 11.35 11.64 -12.30
N GLU A 85 12.37 12.21 -11.68
CA GLU A 85 13.76 12.05 -12.08
C GLU A 85 14.21 10.59 -12.02
N ILE A 86 13.86 9.87 -10.94
CA ILE A 86 14.31 8.49 -10.77
C ILE A 86 13.64 7.52 -11.75
N ILE A 87 12.36 7.69 -12.11
CA ILE A 87 11.72 6.84 -13.11
C ILE A 87 12.32 7.06 -14.51
N LEU A 88 12.69 8.29 -14.85
CA LEU A 88 13.37 8.62 -16.12
C LEU A 88 14.79 8.03 -16.13
N THR A 89 15.55 8.20 -15.04
CA THR A 89 16.92 7.68 -14.90
C THR A 89 16.96 6.17 -15.00
N GLN A 90 16.01 5.48 -14.36
CA GLN A 90 15.87 4.02 -14.38
C GLN A 90 15.10 3.49 -15.60
N LYS A 91 14.58 4.38 -16.45
CA LYS A 91 13.78 4.06 -17.65
C LYS A 91 12.54 3.20 -17.34
N VAL A 92 11.94 3.43 -16.17
CA VAL A 92 10.76 2.68 -15.73
C VAL A 92 9.52 3.18 -16.47
N ARG A 93 8.87 2.27 -17.20
CA ARG A 93 7.60 2.56 -17.89
C ARG A 93 6.38 1.96 -17.17
N ASP A 94 6.48 0.72 -16.75
CA ASP A 94 5.50 0.05 -15.87
C ASP A 94 6.25 -0.46 -14.65
N GLY A 95 5.99 0.12 -13.48
CA GLY A 95 6.83 -0.18 -12.35
C GLY A 95 6.33 0.39 -11.03
N TYR A 96 7.28 0.54 -10.12
CA TYR A 96 7.01 0.96 -8.76
C TYR A 96 8.04 1.98 -8.29
N VAL A 97 7.56 3.00 -7.58
CA VAL A 97 8.39 3.99 -6.91
C VAL A 97 8.22 3.83 -5.39
N ARG A 98 9.33 3.88 -4.67
CA ARG A 98 9.41 3.73 -3.23
C ARG A 98 10.13 4.92 -2.59
N PRO A 99 9.42 6.01 -2.31
CA PRO A 99 9.94 7.02 -1.39
C PRO A 99 10.01 6.47 0.02
N VAL A 100 11.08 6.79 0.73
CA VAL A 100 11.29 6.40 2.13
C VAL A 100 11.95 7.54 2.90
N VAL A 101 11.48 7.77 4.13
CA VAL A 101 11.98 8.80 5.05
C VAL A 101 12.31 8.15 6.38
N TRP A 102 13.50 8.40 6.93
CA TRP A 102 13.90 7.77 8.19
C TRP A 102 14.83 8.64 9.02
N ARG A 103 14.89 8.38 10.32
CA ARG A 103 15.89 8.96 11.22
C ARG A 103 17.23 8.25 11.08
N GLY A 104 18.31 9.02 10.99
CA GLY A 104 19.68 8.55 10.83
C GLY A 104 20.27 7.85 12.05
N SER A 105 21.60 7.90 12.17
CA SER A 105 22.41 7.14 13.13
C SER A 105 23.23 8.01 14.08
N GLU A 106 22.88 9.28 14.22
CA GLU A 106 23.61 10.22 15.08
C GLU A 106 23.43 9.88 16.58
N MET A 107 22.26 9.34 16.94
CA MET A 107 21.94 8.89 18.30
C MET A 107 21.22 7.56 18.27
N MET A 108 21.56 6.66 19.20
CA MET A 108 20.95 5.35 19.42
C MET A 108 20.33 5.28 20.82
N ALA A 109 19.23 6.02 21.01
CA ALA A 109 18.41 6.00 22.23
C ALA A 109 16.94 6.17 21.83
N ILE A 110 16.02 5.97 22.77
CA ILE A 110 14.58 6.21 22.54
C ILE A 110 14.35 7.65 22.07
N SER A 111 15.02 8.63 22.68
CA SER A 111 15.03 10.01 22.18
C SER A 111 16.01 10.14 21.01
N ALA A 112 15.49 10.55 19.86
CA ALA A 112 16.26 10.72 18.63
C ALA A 112 15.92 12.05 17.92
N GLN A 113 15.57 13.08 18.69
CA GLN A 113 15.15 14.37 18.15
C GLN A 113 16.27 15.10 17.35
N LYS A 114 17.53 14.83 17.69
CA LYS A 114 18.70 15.41 17.02
C LYS A 114 19.20 14.60 15.83
N ASN A 115 18.60 13.45 15.55
CA ASN A 115 18.98 12.66 14.39
C ASN A 115 18.56 13.38 13.10
N LYS A 116 19.43 13.34 12.10
CA LYS A 116 19.10 13.81 10.76
C LYS A 116 17.97 12.98 10.17
N ILE A 117 17.13 13.66 9.40
CA ILE A 117 16.11 13.00 8.61
C ILE A 117 16.68 12.78 7.21
N HIS A 118 16.63 11.55 6.77
CA HIS A 118 17.09 11.14 5.45
C HIS A 118 15.91 10.80 4.55
N VAL A 119 16.09 11.02 3.25
CA VAL A 119 15.09 10.67 2.24
C VAL A 119 15.76 9.94 1.09
N ALA A 120 15.14 8.86 0.63
CA ALA A 120 15.54 8.20 -0.59
C ALA A 120 14.32 7.86 -1.45
N VAL A 121 14.51 7.83 -2.77
CA VAL A 121 13.49 7.40 -3.73
C VAL A 121 14.14 6.38 -4.66
N ALA A 122 13.63 5.14 -4.60
CA ALA A 122 14.03 4.07 -5.50
C ALA A 122 12.89 3.78 -6.51
N ALA A 123 13.24 3.40 -7.73
CA ALA A 123 12.26 2.97 -8.73
C ALA A 123 12.77 1.74 -9.48
N TRP A 124 11.84 0.86 -9.86
CA TRP A 124 12.15 -0.35 -10.62
C TRP A 124 10.96 -0.81 -11.44
N GLU A 125 11.22 -1.50 -12.53
CA GLU A 125 10.17 -2.17 -13.29
C GLU A 125 9.53 -3.27 -12.43
N TRP A 126 8.20 -3.30 -12.43
CA TRP A 126 7.43 -4.24 -11.63
C TRP A 126 6.11 -4.59 -12.31
N GLY A 127 5.90 -5.87 -12.54
CA GLY A 127 4.66 -6.39 -13.11
C GLY A 127 3.49 -6.42 -12.13
N SER A 128 2.57 -7.34 -12.34
CA SER A 128 1.43 -7.54 -11.44
C SER A 128 1.90 -8.07 -10.07
N TYR A 129 1.33 -7.53 -8.99
CA TYR A 129 1.61 -7.98 -7.62
C TYR A 129 1.13 -9.40 -7.36
N PHE A 130 -0.08 -9.72 -7.82
CA PHE A 130 -0.61 -11.08 -7.79
C PHE A 130 -0.49 -11.74 -9.17
N ASP A 131 -0.39 -13.07 -9.20
CA ASP A 131 -0.43 -13.83 -10.45
C ASP A 131 -1.72 -13.46 -11.22
N PRO A 132 -1.63 -13.04 -12.50
CA PRO A 132 -2.80 -12.68 -13.31
C PRO A 132 -3.86 -13.78 -13.40
N LYS A 133 -3.46 -15.06 -13.40
CA LYS A 133 -4.38 -16.20 -13.42
C LYS A 133 -5.15 -16.33 -12.11
N LEU A 134 -4.48 -16.09 -10.97
CA LEU A 134 -5.13 -16.07 -9.66
C LEU A 134 -6.05 -14.86 -9.53
N LYS A 135 -5.63 -13.70 -10.05
CA LYS A 135 -6.45 -12.49 -10.06
C LYS A 135 -7.77 -12.70 -10.82
N LEU A 136 -7.77 -13.44 -11.92
CA LEU A 136 -9.00 -13.77 -12.68
C LEU A 136 -9.97 -14.67 -11.91
N LYS A 137 -9.44 -15.61 -11.11
CA LYS A 137 -10.24 -16.57 -10.31
C LYS A 137 -10.63 -16.03 -8.94
N GLY A 138 -10.02 -14.94 -8.50
CA GLY A 138 -10.07 -14.44 -7.14
C GLY A 138 -9.07 -15.14 -6.22
N ILE A 139 -8.37 -14.33 -5.41
CA ILE A 139 -7.42 -14.84 -4.42
C ILE A 139 -8.14 -15.36 -3.19
N LYS A 140 -7.42 -16.14 -2.37
CA LYS A 140 -7.92 -16.70 -1.11
C LYS A 140 -7.21 -16.07 0.07
N LEU A 141 -7.96 -15.70 1.10
CA LEU A 141 -7.47 -15.13 2.35
C LEU A 141 -7.83 -16.04 3.53
N ASN A 142 -6.99 -16.06 4.57
CA ASN A 142 -7.43 -16.47 5.90
C ASN A 142 -7.74 -15.23 6.77
N ILE A 143 -8.45 -15.41 7.86
CA ILE A 143 -8.51 -14.38 8.91
C ILE A 143 -7.23 -14.51 9.74
N SER A 144 -6.47 -13.40 9.84
CA SER A 144 -5.21 -13.36 10.57
C SER A 144 -5.40 -13.54 12.08
N SER A 145 -4.46 -14.20 12.73
CA SER A 145 -4.36 -14.21 14.20
C SER A 145 -3.91 -12.85 14.77
N TRP A 146 -3.27 -12.00 13.96
CA TRP A 146 -2.84 -10.65 14.31
C TRP A 146 -3.91 -9.63 13.97
N ARG A 147 -4.10 -8.63 14.83
CA ARG A 147 -5.09 -7.55 14.64
C ARG A 147 -4.44 -6.22 14.35
N ARG A 148 -5.15 -5.32 13.68
CA ARG A 148 -4.76 -3.91 13.58
C ARG A 148 -4.79 -3.30 14.99
N PRO A 149 -3.76 -2.49 15.35
CA PRO A 149 -3.66 -1.92 16.68
C PRO A 149 -4.76 -0.87 16.94
N ALA A 150 -5.06 -0.65 18.22
CA ALA A 150 -6.01 0.38 18.61
C ALA A 150 -5.50 1.78 18.23
N PRO A 151 -6.39 2.71 17.83
CA PRO A 151 -6.00 4.04 17.34
C PRO A 151 -5.15 4.87 18.31
N ASN A 152 -5.30 4.64 19.62
CA ASN A 152 -4.55 5.34 20.66
C ASN A 152 -3.22 4.66 21.05
N SER A 153 -2.86 3.55 20.43
CA SER A 153 -1.62 2.81 20.72
C SER A 153 -0.50 3.07 19.74
N VAL A 154 -0.83 3.51 18.52
CA VAL A 154 0.13 3.75 17.41
C VAL A 154 -0.40 4.87 16.49
N PRO A 155 0.45 5.49 15.66
CA PRO A 155 0.02 6.42 14.61
C PRO A 155 -0.60 5.65 13.42
N TRP A 156 -1.75 5.02 13.64
CA TRP A 156 -2.44 4.06 12.75
C TRP A 156 -2.78 4.61 11.36
N ASP A 157 -2.97 5.93 11.28
CA ASP A 157 -3.33 6.70 10.09
C ASP A 157 -2.14 7.02 9.19
N THR A 158 -0.96 6.47 9.50
CA THR A 158 0.28 6.70 8.78
C THR A 158 0.78 5.47 8.03
N LYS A 159 1.68 5.69 7.08
CA LYS A 159 2.42 4.63 6.42
C LYS A 159 3.78 4.41 7.10
N ALA A 160 3.75 4.27 8.45
CA ALA A 160 4.92 3.99 9.26
C ALA A 160 5.36 2.53 9.13
N ALA A 161 6.67 2.32 8.96
CA ALA A 161 7.25 0.99 8.73
C ALA A 161 6.94 0.01 9.87
N GLY A 162 6.90 0.48 11.13
CA GLY A 162 6.59 -0.35 12.30
C GLY A 162 5.21 -0.99 12.27
N LEU A 163 4.24 -0.41 11.54
CA LEU A 163 2.90 -0.98 11.39
C LEU A 163 2.85 -2.19 10.44
N TYR A 164 3.93 -2.41 9.67
CA TYR A 164 4.00 -3.49 8.68
C TYR A 164 4.59 -4.79 9.24
N MET A 165 5.11 -4.78 10.46
CA MET A 165 5.57 -6.00 11.12
C MET A 165 4.44 -7.03 11.25
N ILE A 166 3.28 -6.62 11.77
CA ILE A 166 2.11 -7.52 11.90
C ILE A 166 1.56 -7.94 10.53
N CYS A 167 1.66 -7.08 9.50
CA CYS A 167 1.28 -7.42 8.14
C CYS A 167 2.18 -8.53 7.59
N THR A 168 3.50 -8.45 7.82
CA THR A 168 4.46 -9.51 7.43
C THR A 168 4.15 -10.83 8.13
N LEU A 169 3.92 -10.81 9.44
CA LEU A 169 3.56 -12.00 10.22
C LEU A 169 2.26 -12.63 9.73
N SER A 170 1.22 -11.82 9.47
CA SER A 170 -0.06 -12.27 8.92
C SER A 170 0.10 -12.88 7.53
N LYS A 171 0.94 -12.27 6.68
CA LYS A 171 1.23 -12.77 5.33
C LYS A 171 1.92 -14.13 5.38
N HIS A 172 2.95 -14.29 6.22
CA HIS A 172 3.63 -15.57 6.41
C HIS A 172 2.69 -16.65 6.96
N GLU A 173 1.80 -16.30 7.89
CA GLU A 173 0.76 -17.21 8.39
C GLU A 173 -0.15 -17.69 7.26
N ALA A 174 -0.64 -16.76 6.42
CA ALA A 174 -1.48 -17.10 5.26
C ALA A 174 -0.77 -18.05 4.31
N GLU A 175 0.45 -17.71 3.91
CA GLU A 175 1.25 -18.51 2.98
C GLU A 175 1.54 -19.91 3.52
N SER A 176 1.83 -20.06 4.82
CA SER A 176 2.04 -21.37 5.46
C SER A 176 0.80 -22.26 5.45
N LYS A 177 -0.39 -21.66 5.37
CA LYS A 177 -1.68 -22.34 5.30
C LYS A 177 -2.22 -22.49 3.86
N GLY A 178 -1.44 -22.07 2.85
CA GLY A 178 -1.83 -22.16 1.42
C GLY A 178 -2.77 -21.06 0.94
N TYR A 179 -2.94 -19.99 1.72
CA TYR A 179 -3.68 -18.80 1.31
C TYR A 179 -2.76 -17.80 0.58
N THR A 180 -3.37 -16.91 -0.20
CA THR A 180 -2.62 -15.88 -0.94
C THR A 180 -2.28 -14.67 -0.06
N ASP A 181 -3.17 -14.30 0.87
CA ASP A 181 -3.02 -13.15 1.78
C ASP A 181 -3.86 -13.37 3.04
N SER A 182 -3.84 -12.43 3.99
CA SER A 182 -4.68 -12.45 5.19
C SER A 182 -5.63 -11.27 5.24
N LEU A 183 -6.85 -11.51 5.73
CA LEU A 183 -7.74 -10.47 6.25
C LEU A 183 -7.39 -10.23 7.70
N MET A 184 -7.13 -8.97 8.06
CA MET A 184 -6.89 -8.54 9.44
C MET A 184 -8.15 -7.92 10.02
N LEU A 185 -8.42 -8.20 11.27
CA LEU A 185 -9.46 -7.54 12.05
C LEU A 185 -8.87 -6.34 12.81
N ASP A 186 -9.71 -5.37 13.17
CA ASP A 186 -9.34 -4.31 14.10
C ASP A 186 -9.25 -4.84 15.55
N HIS A 187 -8.86 -3.99 16.49
CA HIS A 187 -8.74 -4.33 17.91
C HIS A 187 -10.08 -4.74 18.54
N ASP A 188 -11.22 -4.27 18.01
CA ASP A 188 -12.58 -4.60 18.44
C ASP A 188 -13.13 -5.86 17.75
N GLY A 189 -12.39 -6.47 16.84
CA GLY A 189 -12.78 -7.67 16.08
C GLY A 189 -13.69 -7.37 14.89
N ASN A 190 -13.75 -6.14 14.39
CA ASN A 190 -14.38 -5.85 13.11
C ASN A 190 -13.40 -6.09 11.97
N VAL A 191 -13.92 -6.32 10.78
CA VAL A 191 -13.12 -6.38 9.55
C VAL A 191 -12.40 -5.04 9.34
N ALA A 192 -11.10 -5.09 9.10
CA ALA A 192 -10.27 -3.91 8.85
C ALA A 192 -9.78 -3.88 7.39
N GLU A 193 -8.69 -4.56 7.11
CA GLU A 193 -8.06 -4.58 5.79
C GLU A 193 -7.26 -5.87 5.60
N ALA A 194 -6.75 -6.14 4.39
CA ALA A 194 -5.75 -7.17 4.16
C ALA A 194 -4.34 -6.66 4.56
N THR A 195 -3.29 -7.49 4.41
CA THR A 195 -1.94 -7.14 4.90
C THR A 195 -1.34 -5.90 4.24
N GLY A 196 -1.80 -5.54 3.05
CA GLY A 196 -1.30 -4.35 2.32
C GLY A 196 -2.35 -3.73 1.40
N ALA A 197 -3.64 -3.96 1.63
CA ALA A 197 -4.74 -3.52 0.77
C ALA A 197 -6.04 -3.38 1.55
N ASN A 198 -6.86 -2.38 1.22
CA ASN A 198 -8.19 -2.26 1.80
C ASN A 198 -9.17 -3.27 1.17
N ILE A 199 -10.31 -3.50 1.81
CA ILE A 199 -11.28 -4.51 1.39
C ILE A 199 -12.66 -3.91 1.14
N PHE A 200 -13.35 -4.47 0.14
CA PHE A 200 -14.72 -4.17 -0.21
C PHE A 200 -15.53 -5.45 -0.32
N PHE A 201 -16.79 -5.38 0.05
CA PHE A 201 -17.79 -6.42 -0.13
C PHE A 201 -18.94 -5.89 -0.96
N LYS A 202 -19.57 -6.76 -1.75
CA LYS A 202 -20.78 -6.47 -2.54
C LYS A 202 -21.93 -7.32 -2.02
N ASP A 203 -23.05 -6.70 -1.66
CA ASP A 203 -24.26 -7.40 -1.26
C ASP A 203 -25.14 -7.82 -2.47
N SER A 204 -26.22 -8.55 -2.22
CA SER A 204 -27.17 -9.01 -3.25
C SER A 204 -27.87 -7.86 -3.99
N ASN A 205 -27.97 -6.67 -3.39
CA ASN A 205 -28.59 -5.50 -3.99
C ASN A 205 -27.61 -4.68 -4.86
N GLY A 206 -26.36 -5.11 -4.99
CA GLY A 206 -25.33 -4.40 -5.74
C GLY A 206 -24.64 -3.28 -4.97
N THR A 207 -24.95 -3.08 -3.68
CA THR A 207 -24.28 -2.09 -2.84
C THR A 207 -22.90 -2.57 -2.45
N LEU A 208 -21.91 -1.67 -2.49
CA LEU A 208 -20.59 -1.92 -1.96
C LEU A 208 -20.50 -1.49 -0.50
N HIS A 209 -19.88 -2.33 0.31
CA HIS A 209 -19.59 -2.07 1.71
C HIS A 209 -18.09 -2.11 1.91
N THR A 210 -17.53 -1.13 2.64
CA THR A 210 -16.12 -1.11 3.00
C THR A 210 -15.96 -0.64 4.44
N PRO A 211 -14.99 -1.18 5.19
CA PRO A 211 -14.74 -0.73 6.56
C PRO A 211 -14.35 0.76 6.62
N ILE A 212 -14.78 1.44 7.71
CA ILE A 212 -14.35 2.80 8.04
C ILE A 212 -12.87 2.73 8.42
N PRO A 213 -11.97 3.54 7.80
CA PRO A 213 -10.55 3.51 8.09
C PRO A 213 -10.25 4.28 9.40
N ASP A 214 -10.60 3.72 10.53
CA ASP A 214 -10.41 4.27 11.89
C ASP A 214 -9.32 3.58 12.71
N SER A 215 -8.72 2.51 12.15
CA SER A 215 -7.62 1.74 12.76
C SER A 215 -6.60 1.22 11.73
N PHE A 216 -6.75 1.64 10.48
CA PHE A 216 -5.91 1.26 9.35
C PHE A 216 -5.87 2.37 8.31
N LEU A 217 -4.96 2.25 7.33
CA LEU A 217 -4.70 3.30 6.35
C LEU A 217 -5.88 3.50 5.37
N ASP A 218 -6.34 4.75 5.21
CA ASP A 218 -7.27 5.11 4.14
C ASP A 218 -6.53 5.15 2.79
N GLY A 219 -6.67 4.08 2.01
CA GLY A 219 -5.93 3.86 0.78
C GLY A 219 -6.32 4.84 -0.34
N ILE A 220 -5.34 5.37 -1.07
CA ILE A 220 -5.58 6.21 -2.26
C ILE A 220 -6.39 5.42 -3.30
N THR A 221 -6.04 4.16 -3.54
CA THR A 221 -6.82 3.29 -4.45
C THR A 221 -8.24 3.05 -3.91
N ARG A 222 -8.42 2.88 -2.59
CA ARG A 222 -9.75 2.76 -1.97
C ARG A 222 -10.61 3.98 -2.31
N ARG A 223 -10.11 5.20 -2.12
CA ARG A 223 -10.82 6.43 -2.46
C ARG A 223 -11.15 6.50 -3.96
N CYS A 224 -10.20 6.17 -4.84
CA CYS A 224 -10.46 6.10 -6.27
C CYS A 224 -11.59 5.14 -6.64
N ILE A 225 -11.67 3.97 -6.00
CA ILE A 225 -12.73 3.00 -6.25
C ILE A 225 -14.09 3.48 -5.73
N ILE A 226 -14.12 4.16 -4.60
CA ILE A 226 -15.35 4.81 -4.10
C ILE A 226 -15.87 5.83 -5.12
N ASP A 227 -14.99 6.66 -5.68
CA ASP A 227 -15.34 7.69 -6.66
C ASP A 227 -15.82 7.07 -7.98
N ILE A 228 -15.12 6.03 -8.48
CA ILE A 228 -15.52 5.28 -9.68
C ILE A 228 -16.89 4.62 -9.47
N ALA A 229 -17.12 4.00 -8.31
CA ALA A 229 -18.38 3.36 -8.00
C ALA A 229 -19.53 4.37 -7.97
N LYS A 230 -19.36 5.48 -7.24
CA LYS A 230 -20.35 6.57 -7.16
C LYS A 230 -20.67 7.16 -8.54
N SER A 231 -19.65 7.42 -9.36
CA SER A 231 -19.85 7.95 -10.74
C SER A 231 -20.53 6.94 -11.67
N SER A 232 -20.47 5.65 -11.35
CA SER A 232 -21.15 4.57 -12.06
C SER A 232 -22.56 4.26 -11.50
N GLY A 233 -23.06 5.06 -10.55
CA GLY A 233 -24.36 4.84 -9.92
C GLY A 233 -24.38 3.69 -8.91
N ILE A 234 -23.23 3.17 -8.49
CA ILE A 234 -23.12 2.10 -7.50
C ILE A 234 -23.09 2.73 -6.11
N LYS A 235 -24.02 2.33 -5.25
CA LYS A 235 -24.06 2.77 -3.86
C LYS A 235 -22.87 2.21 -3.08
N VAL A 236 -22.20 3.07 -2.29
CA VAL A 236 -21.10 2.68 -1.41
C VAL A 236 -21.44 3.08 0.03
N ILE A 237 -21.28 2.15 0.95
CA ILE A 237 -21.50 2.36 2.39
C ILE A 237 -20.21 2.07 3.12
N GLU A 238 -19.68 3.09 3.80
CA GLU A 238 -18.57 2.98 4.72
C GLU A 238 -19.10 2.71 6.11
N ARG A 239 -18.78 1.56 6.70
CA ARG A 239 -19.29 1.15 8.00
C ARG A 239 -18.41 0.11 8.68
N LYS A 240 -18.58 -0.10 9.97
CA LYS A 240 -18.01 -1.28 10.65
C LYS A 240 -18.72 -2.55 10.14
N ILE A 241 -17.95 -3.61 9.94
CA ILE A 241 -18.40 -4.89 9.41
C ILE A 241 -17.92 -5.98 10.36
N LYS A 242 -18.81 -6.83 10.84
CA LYS A 242 -18.44 -7.98 11.65
C LYS A 242 -18.05 -9.15 10.75
N PRO A 243 -17.11 -10.03 11.15
CA PRO A 243 -16.74 -11.20 10.37
C PRO A 243 -17.93 -12.10 9.99
N GLU A 244 -18.91 -12.25 10.88
CA GLU A 244 -20.10 -13.08 10.66
C GLU A 244 -20.98 -12.56 9.53
N GLU A 245 -20.95 -11.25 9.27
CA GLU A 245 -21.69 -10.62 8.17
C GLU A 245 -21.16 -11.01 6.79
N MET A 246 -19.93 -11.56 6.71
CA MET A 246 -19.35 -11.97 5.44
C MET A 246 -20.21 -12.99 4.68
N SER A 247 -21.02 -13.79 5.37
CA SER A 247 -22.00 -14.70 4.77
C SER A 247 -23.13 -14.00 3.99
N ASN A 248 -23.35 -12.70 4.22
CA ASN A 248 -24.39 -11.91 3.56
C ASN A 248 -23.91 -11.23 2.27
N PHE A 249 -22.63 -11.38 1.93
CA PHE A 249 -22.06 -10.74 0.75
C PHE A 249 -21.81 -11.76 -0.37
N GLU A 250 -22.11 -11.36 -1.60
CA GLU A 250 -21.92 -12.18 -2.79
C GLU A 250 -20.55 -12.02 -3.43
N GLY A 251 -19.95 -10.85 -3.29
CA GLY A 251 -18.66 -10.50 -3.89
C GLY A 251 -17.72 -9.83 -2.89
N CYS A 252 -16.42 -10.02 -3.13
CA CYS A 252 -15.36 -9.43 -2.32
C CYS A 252 -14.16 -9.08 -3.20
N PHE A 253 -13.48 -7.95 -2.89
CA PHE A 253 -12.25 -7.58 -3.58
C PHE A 253 -11.38 -6.67 -2.70
N LEU A 254 -10.09 -6.67 -3.00
CA LEU A 254 -9.09 -5.81 -2.39
C LEU A 254 -8.78 -4.61 -3.29
N THR A 255 -8.34 -3.51 -2.65
CA THR A 255 -7.85 -2.31 -3.34
C THR A 255 -6.55 -1.83 -2.73
N GLY A 256 -5.56 -1.55 -3.56
CA GLY A 256 -4.27 -1.03 -3.12
C GLY A 256 -3.39 -0.67 -4.31
N THR A 257 -2.39 0.18 -4.10
CA THR A 257 -1.49 0.61 -5.18
C THR A 257 -0.82 -0.57 -5.88
N ALA A 258 -0.33 -1.55 -5.13
CA ALA A 258 0.27 -2.77 -5.69
C ALA A 258 -0.80 -3.78 -6.14
N ALA A 259 -1.84 -3.97 -5.32
CA ALA A 259 -2.91 -4.92 -5.58
C ALA A 259 -3.86 -4.46 -6.71
N GLU A 260 -3.93 -3.16 -6.97
CA GLU A 260 -4.94 -2.55 -7.85
C GLU A 260 -6.35 -2.89 -7.37
N VAL A 261 -7.19 -3.46 -8.23
CA VAL A 261 -8.46 -4.11 -7.86
C VAL A 261 -8.27 -5.60 -8.02
N THR A 262 -8.27 -6.33 -6.91
CA THR A 262 -8.03 -7.77 -6.90
C THR A 262 -9.22 -8.50 -6.30
N PRO A 263 -9.95 -9.30 -7.08
CA PRO A 263 -11.06 -10.11 -6.57
C PRO A 263 -10.61 -11.11 -5.52
N VAL A 264 -11.48 -11.34 -4.52
CA VAL A 264 -11.33 -12.37 -3.49
C VAL A 264 -12.40 -13.41 -3.69
N SER A 265 -12.02 -14.69 -3.79
CA SER A 265 -12.96 -15.80 -3.96
C SER A 265 -13.28 -16.51 -2.65
N GLN A 266 -12.44 -16.37 -1.64
CA GLN A 266 -12.61 -17.05 -0.36
C GLN A 266 -11.92 -16.29 0.78
N ILE A 267 -12.57 -16.24 1.94
CA ILE A 267 -11.98 -15.82 3.22
C ILE A 267 -12.35 -16.91 4.23
N ASP A 268 -11.37 -17.71 4.67
CA ASP A 268 -11.60 -18.94 5.45
C ASP A 268 -12.75 -19.78 4.87
N ASN A 269 -13.88 -19.89 5.60
CA ASN A 269 -15.06 -20.66 5.18
C ASN A 269 -16.07 -19.85 4.33
N PHE A 270 -15.84 -18.55 4.13
CA PHE A 270 -16.73 -17.69 3.35
C PHE A 270 -16.30 -17.68 1.88
N SER A 271 -17.24 -17.91 0.97
CA SER A 271 -17.01 -17.93 -0.48
C SER A 271 -17.65 -16.74 -1.16
N PHE A 272 -16.98 -16.18 -2.16
CA PHE A 272 -17.42 -15.00 -2.90
C PHE A 272 -17.30 -15.23 -4.41
N ASN A 273 -18.20 -14.60 -5.16
CA ASN A 273 -18.19 -14.63 -6.62
C ASN A 273 -17.34 -13.48 -7.19
N VAL A 274 -16.58 -13.78 -8.23
CA VAL A 274 -15.96 -12.75 -9.06
C VAL A 274 -17.02 -12.20 -10.02
N CYS A 275 -17.92 -11.35 -9.48
CA CYS A 275 -19.09 -10.85 -10.18
C CYS A 275 -18.76 -9.71 -11.17
N GLU A 276 -19.73 -9.40 -12.04
CA GLU A 276 -19.54 -8.41 -13.11
C GLU A 276 -19.20 -7.02 -12.61
N VAL A 277 -19.79 -6.58 -11.49
CA VAL A 277 -19.48 -5.28 -10.85
C VAL A 277 -17.99 -5.17 -10.50
N ILE A 278 -17.38 -6.23 -9.95
CA ILE A 278 -15.94 -6.23 -9.62
C ILE A 278 -15.10 -6.13 -10.90
N LYS A 279 -15.46 -6.85 -11.95
CA LYS A 279 -14.77 -6.77 -13.26
C LYS A 279 -14.88 -5.38 -13.87
N GLN A 280 -16.08 -4.76 -13.81
CA GLN A 280 -16.31 -3.41 -14.29
C GLN A 280 -15.46 -2.38 -13.53
N LEU A 281 -15.41 -2.45 -12.19
CA LEU A 281 -14.58 -1.57 -11.37
C LEU A 281 -13.09 -1.75 -11.68
N SER A 282 -12.64 -3.00 -11.82
CA SER A 282 -11.26 -3.31 -12.19
C SER A 282 -10.90 -2.72 -13.55
N LYS A 283 -11.79 -2.87 -14.56
CA LYS A 283 -11.61 -2.29 -15.90
C LYS A 283 -11.61 -0.76 -15.87
N SER A 284 -12.52 -0.16 -15.11
CA SER A 284 -12.61 1.31 -14.97
C SER A 284 -11.36 1.87 -14.30
N TYR A 285 -10.86 1.21 -13.25
CA TYR A 285 -9.60 1.58 -12.60
C TYR A 285 -8.41 1.43 -13.56
N HIS A 286 -8.31 0.31 -14.29
CA HIS A 286 -7.27 0.11 -15.29
C HIS A 286 -7.27 1.20 -16.37
N ASN A 287 -8.44 1.59 -16.86
CA ASN A 287 -8.56 2.68 -17.81
C ASN A 287 -8.17 4.04 -17.22
N LEU A 288 -8.51 4.28 -15.94
CA LEU A 288 -8.15 5.52 -15.24
C LEU A 288 -6.64 5.70 -15.12
N VAL A 289 -5.92 4.65 -14.68
CA VAL A 289 -4.47 4.72 -14.44
C VAL A 289 -3.64 4.77 -15.72
N ARG A 290 -4.23 4.40 -16.89
CA ARG A 290 -3.58 4.45 -18.20
C ARG A 290 -4.14 5.54 -19.13
N LYS A 291 -4.99 6.44 -18.61
CA LYS A 291 -5.38 7.63 -19.35
C LYS A 291 -4.16 8.54 -19.47
N LYS A 292 -3.67 8.68 -20.70
CA LYS A 292 -2.77 9.78 -21.02
C LYS A 292 -3.51 11.08 -20.67
N VAL A 293 -2.93 11.90 -19.82
CA VAL A 293 -3.37 13.29 -19.67
C VAL A 293 -3.23 13.87 -21.08
N ALA A 294 -4.36 14.26 -21.68
CA ALA A 294 -4.32 14.97 -22.96
C ALA A 294 -3.48 16.23 -22.72
N ALA A 295 -2.36 16.33 -23.44
CA ALA A 295 -1.45 17.46 -23.38
C ALA A 295 -2.15 18.72 -23.92
#